data_fe16751c4856d2526d2a256b2582e853
#
_entry.id   fe16751c4856d2526d2a256b2582e853
#
_cell.length_a   1.000
_cell.length_b   1.000
_cell.length_c   1.000
_cell.angle_alpha   90.00
_cell.angle_beta   90.00
_cell.angle_gamma   90.00
#
_symmetry.space_group_name_H-M   'P 1'
#
loop_
_entity.id
_entity.type
_entity.pdbx_description
1 polymer ?
#
loop_
_entity_poly.entity_id
_entity_poly.type
_entity_poly.pdbx_seq_one_letter_code
_entity_poly.pdbx_strand_id
1 'polypeptide(L)'
;GLNYNSSIDDMELQAMLVTEQSRSKNNNTLWSYLPGTMKEVTTIAPMMESAAYQVSLFTQDEGVEEQLKALSESHTGIIHIATHGYYQPTSSNGMDSSGLIFAGANNFWSSLQERSKSEFDDGVLTAKEISNLNLIGTDLVVLSACQTALGDISGEGVFGLQRAFKKAGVQSLLMSLWEVD
;
A
#
# COMPACT_ATOMS: atom_id res chain seq x y z
N GLY A 1 -8.26 5.07 6.77
CA GLY A 1 -7.22 4.04 6.80
C GLY A 1 -7.76 2.70 6.35
N LEU A 2 -6.88 1.80 5.97
CA LEU A 2 -7.25 0.45 5.53
C LEU A 2 -7.35 -0.50 6.72
N ASN A 3 -8.23 -1.49 6.64
CA ASN A 3 -8.32 -2.57 7.61
C ASN A 3 -7.47 -3.76 7.14
N TYR A 4 -6.27 -3.89 7.66
CA TYR A 4 -5.36 -4.98 7.31
C TYR A 4 -5.79 -6.35 7.88
N ASN A 5 -6.79 -6.35 8.78
CA ASN A 5 -7.34 -7.53 9.46
C ASN A 5 -8.83 -7.76 9.13
N SER A 6 -9.27 -7.48 7.91
CA SER A 6 -10.69 -7.46 7.53
C SER A 6 -11.50 -8.74 7.82
N SER A 7 -10.85 -9.85 8.14
CA SER A 7 -11.50 -11.11 8.54
C SER A 7 -11.25 -11.51 10.02
N ILE A 8 -10.70 -10.62 10.83
CA ILE A 8 -10.43 -10.85 12.27
C ILE A 8 -11.46 -10.10 13.10
N ASP A 9 -12.02 -10.74 14.15
CA ASP A 9 -13.02 -10.14 15.03
C ASP A 9 -12.46 -8.95 15.80
N ASP A 10 -13.25 -7.87 16.00
CA ASP A 10 -12.84 -6.62 16.64
C ASP A 10 -12.21 -6.78 18.03
N MET A 11 -12.58 -7.84 18.77
CA MET A 11 -11.99 -8.13 20.09
C MET A 11 -10.56 -8.67 19.99
N GLU A 12 -10.22 -9.45 18.98
CA GLU A 12 -8.86 -9.91 18.72
C GLU A 12 -7.98 -8.76 18.23
N LEU A 13 -8.53 -7.84 17.44
CA LEU A 13 -7.85 -6.65 16.96
C LEU A 13 -7.39 -5.76 18.11
N GLN A 14 -8.24 -5.52 19.13
CA GLN A 14 -7.88 -4.73 20.32
C GLN A 14 -6.80 -5.40 21.18
N ALA A 15 -6.85 -6.73 21.30
CA ALA A 15 -5.82 -7.48 22.01
C ALA A 15 -4.46 -7.45 21.30
N MET A 16 -4.45 -7.42 19.96
CA MET A 16 -3.24 -7.27 19.16
C MET A 16 -2.62 -5.87 19.31
N LEU A 17 -3.43 -4.81 19.26
CA LEU A 17 -2.96 -3.42 19.41
C LEU A 17 -2.31 -3.12 20.74
N VAL A 18 -2.76 -3.76 21.83
CA VAL A 18 -2.16 -3.61 23.17
C VAL A 18 -0.79 -4.30 23.29
N THR A 19 -0.55 -5.33 22.48
CA THR A 19 0.72 -6.10 22.51
C THR A 19 1.83 -5.47 21.67
N GLU A 20 1.52 -4.57 20.75
CA GLU A 20 2.49 -3.99 19.79
C GLU A 20 3.49 -2.99 20.37
N GLN A 21 3.18 -2.33 21.49
CA GLN A 21 4.15 -1.43 22.14
C GLN A 21 5.41 -2.13 22.65
N SER A 22 5.49 -3.46 22.59
CA SER A 22 6.61 -4.24 23.15
C SER A 22 7.40 -5.08 22.13
N ARG A 23 7.06 -5.09 20.83
CA ARG A 23 7.59 -6.07 19.86
C ARG A 23 8.32 -5.49 18.66
N SER A 24 9.18 -4.55 18.88
CA SER A 24 10.15 -4.11 17.86
C SER A 24 11.35 -5.07 17.77
N LYS A 25 11.20 -6.31 17.35
CA LYS A 25 12.38 -7.15 16.96
C LYS A 25 12.10 -8.60 16.48
N ASN A 26 10.89 -9.02 16.18
CA ASN A 26 10.66 -10.35 15.63
C ASN A 26 9.93 -10.32 14.28
N ASN A 27 10.36 -11.17 13.34
CA ASN A 27 9.93 -11.33 11.94
C ASN A 27 8.44 -11.72 11.73
N ASN A 28 7.55 -11.35 12.61
CA ASN A 28 6.12 -11.65 12.54
C ASN A 28 5.30 -10.39 12.87
N THR A 29 5.70 -9.25 12.35
CA THR A 29 5.03 -7.96 12.59
C THR A 29 3.80 -7.87 11.69
N LEU A 30 2.61 -7.85 12.30
CA LEU A 30 1.38 -7.50 11.61
C LEU A 30 1.36 -5.99 11.32
N TRP A 31 0.70 -5.61 10.25
CA TRP A 31 0.53 -4.21 9.86
C TRP A 31 -0.50 -3.53 10.75
N SER A 32 -0.12 -2.48 11.46
CA SER A 32 -1.01 -1.73 12.32
C SER A 32 -1.87 -0.74 11.56
N TYR A 33 -3.05 -0.43 12.09
CA TYR A 33 -3.89 0.63 11.53
C TYR A 33 -3.21 2.00 11.59
N LEU A 34 -3.30 2.76 10.51
CA LEU A 34 -2.75 4.12 10.39
C LEU A 34 -3.87 5.18 10.49
N PRO A 35 -4.12 5.77 11.68
CA PRO A 35 -5.23 6.72 11.85
C PRO A 35 -5.10 7.97 10.96
N GLY A 36 -3.87 8.40 10.69
CA GLY A 36 -3.57 9.55 9.84
C GLY A 36 -4.09 9.39 8.42
N THR A 37 -4.02 8.18 7.86
CA THR A 37 -4.43 7.91 6.47
C THR A 37 -5.94 8.14 6.26
N MET A 38 -6.78 7.77 7.22
CA MET A 38 -8.22 8.05 7.14
C MET A 38 -8.48 9.55 7.12
N LYS A 39 -7.87 10.29 8.04
CA LYS A 39 -8.00 11.75 8.11
C LYS A 39 -7.52 12.40 6.81
N GLU A 40 -6.43 11.93 6.26
CA GLU A 40 -5.85 12.43 5.01
C GLU A 40 -6.83 12.31 3.86
N VAL A 41 -7.28 11.07 3.55
CA VAL A 41 -8.15 10.84 2.38
C VAL A 41 -9.53 11.47 2.53
N THR A 42 -10.11 11.49 3.75
CA THR A 42 -11.40 12.16 4.00
C THR A 42 -11.30 13.68 3.98
N THR A 43 -10.11 14.25 4.13
CA THR A 43 -9.87 15.69 3.95
C THR A 43 -9.69 16.02 2.47
N ILE A 44 -8.94 15.21 1.74
CA ILE A 44 -8.61 15.47 0.32
C ILE A 44 -9.84 15.26 -0.58
N ALA A 45 -10.66 14.22 -0.36
CA ALA A 45 -11.78 13.89 -1.22
C ALA A 45 -12.73 15.08 -1.47
N PRO A 46 -13.28 15.77 -0.44
CA PRO A 46 -14.18 16.92 -0.66
C PRO A 46 -13.46 18.11 -1.30
N MET A 47 -12.15 18.27 -1.10
CA MET A 47 -11.38 19.33 -1.77
C MET A 47 -11.31 19.07 -3.28
N MET A 48 -11.09 17.83 -3.70
CA MET A 48 -11.05 17.42 -5.10
C MET A 48 -12.44 17.56 -5.74
N GLU A 49 -13.51 17.14 -5.05
CA GLU A 49 -14.88 17.31 -5.51
C GLU A 49 -15.22 18.80 -5.70
N SER A 50 -14.79 19.67 -4.78
CA SER A 50 -14.98 21.12 -4.90
C SER A 50 -14.24 21.73 -6.10
N ALA A 51 -13.16 21.07 -6.53
CA ALA A 51 -12.41 21.42 -7.73
C ALA A 51 -12.95 20.73 -9.01
N ALA A 52 -14.17 20.19 -8.94
CA ALA A 52 -14.88 19.51 -10.03
C ALA A 52 -14.23 18.20 -10.52
N TYR A 53 -13.45 17.54 -9.69
CA TYR A 53 -13.01 16.17 -9.97
C TYR A 53 -14.10 15.17 -9.56
N GLN A 54 -14.24 14.11 -10.33
CA GLN A 54 -15.01 12.95 -9.91
C GLN A 54 -14.11 12.08 -9.00
N VAL A 55 -14.53 11.87 -7.75
CA VAL A 55 -13.73 11.15 -6.75
C VAL A 55 -14.36 9.80 -6.44
N SER A 56 -13.53 8.76 -6.44
CA SER A 56 -13.84 7.44 -5.88
C SER A 56 -12.96 7.25 -4.65
N LEU A 57 -13.57 7.00 -3.49
CA LEU A 57 -12.87 6.84 -2.22
C LEU A 57 -13.07 5.42 -1.68
N PHE A 58 -11.98 4.70 -1.50
CA PHE A 58 -11.96 3.35 -0.94
C PHE A 58 -11.25 3.37 0.42
N THR A 59 -11.91 2.93 1.46
CA THR A 59 -11.38 2.94 2.84
C THR A 59 -11.71 1.65 3.56
N GLN A 60 -11.05 1.39 4.67
CA GLN A 60 -11.26 0.20 5.50
C GLN A 60 -11.19 -1.09 4.66
N ASP A 61 -12.27 -1.90 4.65
CA ASP A 61 -12.34 -3.17 3.94
C ASP A 61 -12.49 -3.03 2.42
N GLU A 62 -12.89 -1.84 1.95
CA GLU A 62 -13.01 -1.55 0.52
C GLU A 62 -11.67 -1.21 -0.12
N GLY A 63 -10.66 -0.87 0.69
CA GLY A 63 -9.33 -0.50 0.22
C GLY A 63 -8.47 -1.71 -0.10
N VAL A 64 -8.93 -2.56 -1.00
CA VAL A 64 -8.27 -3.79 -1.45
C VAL A 64 -7.40 -3.53 -2.68
N GLU A 65 -6.42 -4.40 -2.92
CA GLU A 65 -5.49 -4.25 -4.05
C GLU A 65 -6.19 -4.34 -5.42
N GLU A 66 -7.30 -5.07 -5.50
CA GLU A 66 -8.11 -5.21 -6.70
C GLU A 66 -8.66 -3.86 -7.18
N GLN A 67 -8.93 -2.93 -6.27
CA GLN A 67 -9.37 -1.59 -6.66
C GLN A 67 -8.27 -0.86 -7.45
N LEU A 68 -7.00 -1.01 -7.07
CA LEU A 68 -5.90 -0.44 -7.84
C LEU A 68 -5.67 -1.20 -9.14
N LYS A 69 -5.74 -2.52 -9.12
CA LYS A 69 -5.63 -3.36 -10.33
C LYS A 69 -6.73 -3.05 -11.34
N ALA A 70 -7.96 -2.77 -10.87
CA ALA A 70 -9.09 -2.40 -11.72
C ALA A 70 -8.92 -1.03 -12.41
N LEU A 71 -7.99 -0.19 -11.96
CA LEU A 71 -7.64 1.05 -12.65
C LEU A 71 -6.78 0.82 -13.90
N SER A 72 -6.29 -0.40 -14.10
CA SER A 72 -5.56 -0.75 -15.32
C SER A 72 -6.44 -0.50 -16.54
N GLU A 73 -5.91 0.22 -17.52
CA GLU A 73 -6.62 0.66 -18.72
C GLU A 73 -7.76 1.68 -18.48
N SER A 74 -7.91 2.17 -17.24
CA SER A 74 -8.80 3.30 -16.95
C SER A 74 -8.10 4.63 -17.27
N HIS A 75 -8.89 5.70 -17.46
CA HIS A 75 -8.36 7.06 -17.62
C HIS A 75 -8.43 7.83 -16.29
N THR A 76 -7.93 7.23 -15.22
CA THR A 76 -7.88 7.87 -13.90
C THR A 76 -6.70 8.85 -13.86
N GLY A 77 -6.98 10.14 -13.86
CA GLY A 77 -5.95 11.19 -13.94
C GLY A 77 -5.08 11.26 -12.67
N ILE A 78 -5.67 11.10 -11.48
CA ILE A 78 -4.95 11.18 -10.20
C ILE A 78 -5.28 9.95 -9.35
N ILE A 79 -4.25 9.32 -8.82
CA ILE A 79 -4.35 8.21 -7.85
C ILE A 79 -3.64 8.65 -6.57
N HIS A 80 -4.35 8.64 -5.44
CA HIS A 80 -3.79 8.93 -4.12
C HIS A 80 -3.88 7.69 -3.23
N ILE A 81 -2.75 7.19 -2.77
CA ILE A 81 -2.64 5.98 -1.96
C ILE A 81 -2.02 6.32 -0.62
N ALA A 82 -2.80 6.16 0.46
CA ALA A 82 -2.37 6.38 1.83
C ALA A 82 -2.41 5.06 2.61
N THR A 83 -1.26 4.39 2.73
CA THR A 83 -1.14 3.05 3.31
C THR A 83 0.28 2.77 3.80
N HIS A 84 0.54 1.53 4.27
CA HIS A 84 1.90 1.05 4.48
C HIS A 84 2.59 0.70 3.16
N GLY A 85 3.88 1.00 3.10
CA GLY A 85 4.78 0.41 2.13
C GLY A 85 5.76 -0.54 2.81
N TYR A 86 6.32 -1.48 2.09
CA TYR A 86 7.38 -2.34 2.60
C TYR A 86 8.56 -2.44 1.64
N TYR A 87 9.71 -2.74 2.22
CA TYR A 87 10.91 -3.13 1.50
C TYR A 87 11.64 -4.24 2.26
N GLN A 88 11.92 -5.36 1.58
CA GLN A 88 12.70 -6.47 2.12
C GLN A 88 13.88 -6.74 1.17
N PRO A 89 15.12 -6.44 1.54
CA PRO A 89 16.29 -6.60 0.68
C PRO A 89 16.73 -8.07 0.56
N THR A 90 15.80 -8.97 0.16
CA THR A 90 16.04 -10.42 0.05
C THR A 90 16.37 -10.87 -1.35
N SER A 91 16.13 -10.05 -2.36
CA SER A 91 16.40 -10.38 -3.76
C SER A 91 17.30 -9.31 -4.41
N SER A 92 17.98 -9.69 -5.48
CA SER A 92 18.80 -8.80 -6.30
C SER A 92 17.97 -7.82 -7.15
N ASN A 93 16.64 -7.89 -7.07
CA ASN A 93 15.71 -7.06 -7.82
C ASN A 93 14.77 -6.30 -6.87
N GLY A 94 14.95 -4.98 -6.75
CA GLY A 94 14.15 -4.13 -5.87
C GLY A 94 12.64 -4.15 -6.17
N MET A 95 12.22 -4.57 -7.35
CA MET A 95 10.81 -4.71 -7.72
C MET A 95 10.14 -5.93 -7.09
N ASP A 96 10.89 -6.99 -6.79
CA ASP A 96 10.37 -8.18 -6.10
C ASP A 96 10.40 -8.02 -4.57
N SER A 97 11.08 -6.98 -4.07
CA SER A 97 11.36 -6.73 -2.66
C SER A 97 10.57 -5.56 -2.07
N SER A 98 9.77 -4.87 -2.84
CA SER A 98 9.02 -3.70 -2.41
C SER A 98 7.57 -3.76 -2.87
N GLY A 99 6.68 -3.11 -2.12
CA GLY A 99 5.26 -3.07 -2.45
C GLY A 99 4.45 -2.21 -1.50
N LEU A 100 3.15 -2.24 -1.69
CA LEU A 100 2.14 -1.53 -0.92
C LEU A 100 1.23 -2.55 -0.22
N ILE A 101 0.74 -2.18 0.97
CA ILE A 101 -0.10 -3.03 1.80
C ILE A 101 -1.54 -2.56 1.72
N PHE A 102 -2.46 -3.47 1.44
CA PHE A 102 -3.89 -3.22 1.31
C PHE A 102 -4.70 -3.97 2.38
N ALA A 103 -6.02 -3.77 2.40
CA ALA A 103 -6.91 -4.44 3.33
C ALA A 103 -6.79 -5.97 3.21
N GLY A 104 -6.80 -6.67 4.34
CA GLY A 104 -6.69 -8.13 4.39
C GLY A 104 -5.26 -8.70 4.44
N ALA A 105 -4.21 -7.88 4.25
CA ALA A 105 -2.82 -8.34 4.17
C ALA A 105 -2.36 -9.15 5.40
N ASN A 106 -2.82 -8.80 6.60
CA ASN A 106 -2.43 -9.52 7.82
C ASN A 106 -2.92 -10.97 7.85
N ASN A 107 -4.05 -11.26 7.22
CA ASN A 107 -4.59 -12.63 7.15
C ASN A 107 -3.71 -13.53 6.30
N PHE A 108 -3.20 -13.00 5.20
CA PHE A 108 -2.25 -13.70 4.35
C PHE A 108 -0.91 -13.86 5.07
N TRP A 109 -0.39 -12.79 5.68
CA TRP A 109 0.90 -12.80 6.37
C TRP A 109 0.95 -13.77 7.55
N SER A 110 -0.16 -13.95 8.27
CA SER A 110 -0.28 -14.92 9.37
C SER A 110 -0.41 -16.37 8.88
N SER A 111 -0.92 -16.59 7.67
CA SER A 111 -1.15 -17.91 7.08
C SER A 111 0.02 -18.44 6.25
N LEU A 112 1.09 -17.68 6.08
CA LEU A 112 2.28 -18.06 5.29
C LEU A 112 3.00 -19.32 5.81
N GLN A 113 2.67 -19.81 7.01
CA GLN A 113 3.19 -21.09 7.51
C GLN A 113 2.51 -22.31 6.89
N GLU A 114 1.40 -22.19 6.18
CA GLU A 114 0.59 -23.34 5.73
C GLU A 114 0.25 -23.38 4.24
N ARG A 115 0.55 -22.37 3.43
CA ARG A 115 0.08 -22.35 2.03
C ARG A 115 1.16 -22.05 1.00
N SER A 116 1.25 -22.98 0.05
CA SER A 116 1.83 -22.76 -1.28
C SER A 116 1.16 -21.55 -1.94
N LYS A 117 2.01 -20.71 -2.59
CA LYS A 117 1.65 -19.57 -3.45
C LYS A 117 0.28 -19.75 -4.11
N SER A 118 -0.75 -19.10 -3.60
CA SER A 118 -1.98 -18.89 -4.34
C SER A 118 -1.82 -17.61 -5.17
N GLU A 119 -2.21 -17.68 -6.43
CA GLU A 119 -2.28 -16.54 -7.38
C GLU A 119 -3.43 -15.56 -7.06
N PHE A 120 -3.87 -15.50 -5.81
CA PHE A 120 -5.02 -14.67 -5.40
C PHE A 120 -4.52 -13.42 -4.66
N ASP A 121 -5.29 -12.36 -4.79
CA ASP A 121 -5.10 -11.09 -4.12
C ASP A 121 -4.93 -11.30 -2.61
N ASP A 122 -3.73 -11.02 -2.13
CA ASP A 122 -3.28 -11.32 -0.77
C ASP A 122 -3.19 -10.05 0.11
N GLY A 123 -3.65 -8.93 -0.42
CA GLY A 123 -3.54 -7.62 0.20
C GLY A 123 -2.12 -7.02 0.13
N VAL A 124 -1.21 -7.62 -0.63
CA VAL A 124 0.17 -7.17 -0.79
C VAL A 124 0.50 -6.94 -2.26
N LEU A 125 0.37 -5.71 -2.71
CA LEU A 125 0.67 -5.37 -4.11
C LEU A 125 2.16 -5.06 -4.29
N THR A 126 2.88 -5.98 -4.91
CA THR A 126 4.33 -5.83 -5.18
C THR A 126 4.60 -4.80 -6.26
N ALA A 127 5.78 -4.19 -6.24
CA ALA A 127 6.21 -3.28 -7.31
C ALA A 127 6.24 -4.01 -8.68
N LYS A 128 6.50 -5.31 -8.70
CA LYS A 128 6.44 -6.12 -9.92
C LYS A 128 5.02 -6.17 -10.49
N GLU A 129 4.00 -6.41 -9.67
CA GLU A 129 2.60 -6.40 -10.10
C GLU A 129 2.19 -5.02 -10.59
N ILE A 130 2.51 -3.95 -9.84
CA ILE A 130 2.28 -2.57 -10.28
C ILE A 130 2.90 -2.33 -11.66
N SER A 131 4.11 -2.83 -11.92
CA SER A 131 4.80 -2.65 -13.20
C SER A 131 4.11 -3.33 -14.39
N ASN A 132 3.16 -4.23 -14.14
CA ASN A 132 2.39 -4.93 -15.16
C ASN A 132 1.02 -4.27 -15.42
N LEU A 133 0.64 -3.27 -14.62
CA LEU A 133 -0.58 -2.49 -14.86
C LEU A 133 -0.38 -1.56 -16.07
N ASN A 134 -1.47 -1.22 -16.73
CA ASN A 134 -1.50 -0.18 -17.75
C ASN A 134 -2.17 1.07 -17.16
N LEU A 135 -1.34 1.99 -16.65
CA LEU A 135 -1.76 3.27 -16.08
C LEU A 135 -1.44 4.45 -17.01
N ILE A 136 -1.37 4.19 -18.32
CA ILE A 136 -1.25 5.25 -19.32
C ILE A 136 -2.50 6.13 -19.25
N GLY A 137 -2.29 7.45 -19.02
CA GLY A 137 -3.39 8.41 -18.78
C GLY A 137 -3.53 8.80 -17.30
N THR A 138 -2.73 8.22 -16.41
CA THR A 138 -2.58 8.71 -15.04
C THR A 138 -1.49 9.78 -14.99
N ASP A 139 -1.89 11.02 -14.71
CA ASP A 139 -0.98 12.17 -14.66
C ASP A 139 -0.16 12.18 -13.38
N LEU A 140 -0.79 11.81 -12.26
CA LEU A 140 -0.17 11.87 -10.94
C LEU A 140 -0.55 10.67 -10.06
N VAL A 141 0.46 10.03 -9.49
CA VAL A 141 0.30 9.13 -8.34
C VAL A 141 0.92 9.80 -7.11
N VAL A 142 0.17 9.86 -6.02
CA VAL A 142 0.66 10.30 -4.70
C VAL A 142 0.71 9.09 -3.78
N LEU A 143 1.90 8.79 -3.26
CA LEU A 143 2.11 7.74 -2.27
C LEU A 143 2.38 8.38 -0.90
N SER A 144 1.36 8.42 -0.06
CA SER A 144 1.48 8.74 1.36
C SER A 144 1.68 7.42 2.11
N ALA A 145 2.87 6.86 1.98
CA ALA A 145 3.24 5.58 2.57
C ALA A 145 4.57 5.74 3.29
N CYS A 146 4.52 5.74 4.62
CA CYS A 146 5.71 5.72 5.47
C CYS A 146 6.38 4.36 5.35
N GLN A 147 7.71 4.31 5.39
CA GLN A 147 8.54 3.09 5.33
C GLN A 147 8.88 2.52 3.94
N THR A 148 8.55 3.17 2.85
CA THR A 148 9.16 2.81 1.56
C THR A 148 10.69 3.06 1.57
N ALA A 149 11.23 3.71 2.62
CA ALA A 149 12.63 4.12 2.76
C ALA A 149 13.33 3.65 4.06
N LEU A 150 12.75 2.78 4.90
CA LEU A 150 13.39 2.28 6.14
C LEU A 150 14.23 0.99 5.96
N GLY A 151 14.73 0.68 4.80
CA GLY A 151 16.00 -0.03 4.68
C GLY A 151 17.09 1.03 4.54
N ASP A 152 18.36 0.71 4.88
CA ASP A 152 19.49 1.51 4.43
C ASP A 152 19.13 2.21 3.13
N ILE A 153 19.44 3.51 3.04
CA ILE A 153 19.28 4.29 1.81
C ILE A 153 20.17 3.70 0.68
N SER A 154 20.12 2.41 0.51
CA SER A 154 20.36 1.77 -0.76
C SER A 154 19.08 2.04 -1.53
N GLY A 155 19.07 3.03 -2.39
CA GLY A 155 17.90 3.56 -3.08
C GLY A 155 17.03 2.56 -3.84
N GLU A 156 17.22 1.25 -3.62
CA GLU A 156 16.59 0.17 -4.39
C GLU A 156 15.11 -0.04 -4.02
N GLY A 157 14.71 0.15 -2.75
CA GLY A 157 13.30 -0.02 -2.36
C GLY A 157 12.42 1.12 -2.88
N VAL A 158 12.85 2.38 -2.66
CA VAL A 158 12.19 3.56 -3.23
C VAL A 158 12.22 3.50 -4.76
N PHE A 159 13.33 3.11 -5.34
CA PHE A 159 13.46 2.91 -6.78
C PHE A 159 12.60 1.76 -7.31
N GLY A 160 12.27 0.74 -6.51
CA GLY A 160 11.38 -0.35 -6.90
C GLY A 160 10.00 0.16 -7.26
N LEU A 161 9.31 0.85 -6.33
CA LEU A 161 7.99 1.44 -6.56
C LEU A 161 8.02 2.54 -7.62
N GLN A 162 9.03 3.43 -7.58
CA GLN A 162 9.18 4.48 -8.60
C GLN A 162 9.29 3.89 -10.01
N ARG A 163 10.13 2.89 -10.20
CA ARG A 163 10.30 2.20 -11.50
C ARG A 163 9.01 1.50 -11.92
N ALA A 164 8.31 0.88 -10.95
CA ALA A 164 7.07 0.17 -11.22
C ALA A 164 5.99 1.10 -11.77
N PHE A 165 5.69 2.22 -11.10
CA PHE A 165 4.72 3.19 -11.57
C PHE A 165 5.14 3.85 -12.88
N LYS A 166 6.42 4.16 -13.06
CA LYS A 166 6.93 4.68 -14.35
C LYS A 166 6.77 3.67 -15.47
N LYS A 167 7.03 2.39 -15.22
CA LYS A 167 6.83 1.32 -16.21
C LYS A 167 5.36 1.10 -16.51
N ALA A 168 4.47 1.25 -15.53
CA ALA A 168 3.02 1.20 -15.72
C ALA A 168 2.48 2.37 -16.56
N GLY A 169 3.27 3.44 -16.80
CA GLY A 169 2.89 4.55 -17.67
C GLY A 169 2.52 5.84 -16.93
N VAL A 170 2.66 5.90 -15.61
CA VAL A 170 2.38 7.10 -14.80
C VAL A 170 3.32 8.24 -15.18
N GLN A 171 2.77 9.45 -15.38
CA GLN A 171 3.57 10.62 -15.78
C GLN A 171 4.39 11.17 -14.61
N SER A 172 3.75 11.39 -13.46
CA SER A 172 4.36 11.97 -12.26
C SER A 172 4.10 11.10 -11.03
N LEU A 173 5.10 10.96 -10.16
CA LEU A 173 4.99 10.28 -8.89
C LEU A 173 5.47 11.20 -7.78
N LEU A 174 4.63 11.43 -6.78
CA LEU A 174 4.95 12.10 -5.53
C LEU A 174 4.98 11.06 -4.41
N MET A 175 6.08 10.98 -3.69
CA MET A 175 6.24 10.06 -2.57
C MET A 175 7.16 10.65 -1.52
N SER A 176 6.92 10.33 -0.23
CA SER A 176 7.85 10.69 0.83
C SER A 176 9.07 9.76 0.80
N LEU A 177 10.26 10.32 1.04
CA LEU A 177 11.51 9.58 1.14
C LEU A 177 11.91 9.26 2.59
N TRP A 178 11.13 9.71 3.55
CA TRP A 178 11.35 9.53 4.98
C TRP A 178 10.03 9.28 5.69
N GLU A 179 10.12 8.82 6.93
CA GLU A 179 8.97 8.66 7.82
C GLU A 179 8.34 10.02 8.10
N VAL A 180 7.02 10.11 7.92
CA VAL A 180 6.23 11.31 8.20
C VAL A 180 5.37 11.01 9.42
N ASP A 181 5.54 11.79 10.51
CA ASP A 181 4.76 11.68 11.75
C ASP A 181 3.29 12.10 11.55
#